data_18c430e8ee8fbf2672347bf5f27926dc
#
_entry.id   18c430e8ee8fbf2672347bf5f27926dc
#
_cell.length_a   1.000
_cell.length_b   1.000
_cell.length_c   1.000
_cell.angle_alpha   90.00
_cell.angle_beta   90.00
_cell.angle_gamma   90.00
#
_symmetry.space_group_name_H-M   'P 1'
#
loop_
_entity.id
_entity.type
_entity.pdbx_description
1 polymer ?
#
loop_
_entity_poly.entity_id
_entity_poly.type
_entity_poly.pdbx_seq_one_letter_code
_entity_poly.pdbx_strand_id
1 'polypeptide(L)'
;MSVPLVFDGHNDLPWALRERFGSSVAGFGGTLDGLHTDLARLRRGEVGAQFWSVWVDPALIGAEQVTATLEQIDVVRRLVEAYPQDLAWTPTASAVREAMDAGRIGSLVGVEGGDQLAGSLAVLRQYARLGVRYLTLTWSRTTAWADSATDTPKHHGLTAFG
;
A
#
# COMPACT_ATOMS: atom_id res chain seq x y z
N MET A 1 6.98 -15.77 27.34
CA MET A 1 6.17 -14.66 26.81
C MET A 1 6.51 -14.55 25.33
N SER A 2 5.54 -14.63 24.44
CA SER A 2 5.78 -14.41 23.01
C SER A 2 6.16 -12.94 22.80
N VAL A 3 7.19 -12.69 21.99
CA VAL A 3 7.55 -11.33 21.56
C VAL A 3 6.35 -10.77 20.78
N PRO A 4 5.89 -9.54 21.06
CA PRO A 4 4.80 -8.95 20.30
C PRO A 4 5.24 -8.75 18.86
N LEU A 5 4.43 -9.21 17.89
CA LEU A 5 4.69 -9.03 16.48
C LEU A 5 4.54 -7.56 16.07
N VAL A 6 5.39 -7.11 15.16
CA VAL A 6 5.31 -5.77 14.57
C VAL A 6 4.13 -5.69 13.61
N PHE A 7 3.32 -4.64 13.75
CA PHE A 7 2.35 -4.23 12.75
C PHE A 7 2.93 -3.01 12.03
N ASP A 8 3.46 -3.23 10.81
CA ASP A 8 4.04 -2.15 10.02
C ASP A 8 2.96 -1.42 9.21
N GLY A 9 2.82 -0.12 9.44
CA GLY A 9 1.80 0.71 8.83
C GLY A 9 2.12 1.18 7.40
N HIS A 10 3.35 0.98 6.89
CA HIS A 10 3.74 1.57 5.60
C HIS A 10 4.97 0.90 4.99
N ASN A 11 4.86 0.43 3.76
CA ASN A 11 5.97 -0.16 3.02
C ASN A 11 5.78 0.00 1.51
N ASP A 12 6.73 0.66 0.84
CA ASP A 12 6.71 1.01 -0.58
C ASP A 12 7.18 -0.10 -1.52
N LEU A 13 7.18 -1.36 -1.06
CA LEU A 13 7.57 -2.47 -1.92
C LEU A 13 6.76 -2.55 -3.23
N PRO A 14 5.43 -2.31 -3.26
CA PRO A 14 4.66 -2.37 -4.50
C PRO A 14 5.17 -1.39 -5.56
N TRP A 15 5.47 -0.16 -5.16
CA TRP A 15 6.09 0.83 -6.03
C TRP A 15 7.46 0.38 -6.53
N ALA A 16 8.32 -0.10 -5.63
CA ALA A 16 9.66 -0.54 -6.00
C ALA A 16 9.64 -1.74 -6.95
N LEU A 17 8.71 -2.69 -6.77
CA LEU A 17 8.53 -3.81 -7.69
C LEU A 17 8.05 -3.34 -9.06
N ARG A 18 7.12 -2.38 -9.11
CA ARG A 18 6.64 -1.81 -10.37
C ARG A 18 7.77 -1.12 -11.13
N GLU A 19 8.49 -0.22 -10.48
CA GLU A 19 9.48 0.65 -11.13
C GLU A 19 10.79 -0.07 -11.49
N ARG A 20 11.22 -1.03 -10.68
CA ARG A 20 12.55 -1.64 -10.80
C ARG A 20 12.54 -3.08 -11.31
N PHE A 21 11.40 -3.77 -11.17
CA PHE A 21 11.29 -5.20 -11.47
C PHE A 21 10.15 -5.53 -12.44
N GLY A 22 9.63 -4.54 -13.16
CA GLY A 22 8.54 -4.71 -14.14
C GLY A 22 7.30 -5.37 -13.54
N SER A 23 6.96 -5.00 -12.30
CA SER A 23 5.85 -5.57 -11.52
C SER A 23 5.99 -7.07 -11.23
N SER A 24 7.20 -7.64 -11.34
CA SER A 24 7.46 -9.03 -10.97
C SER A 24 7.47 -9.19 -9.45
N VAL A 25 6.82 -10.24 -8.96
CA VAL A 25 6.85 -10.67 -7.55
C VAL A 25 7.82 -11.85 -7.32
N ALA A 26 8.49 -12.29 -8.36
CA ALA A 26 9.48 -13.37 -8.28
C ALA A 26 10.67 -12.96 -7.38
N GLY A 27 11.22 -13.91 -6.65
CA GLY A 27 12.38 -13.68 -5.78
C GLY A 27 12.07 -13.10 -4.41
N PHE A 28 10.85 -12.65 -4.13
CA PHE A 28 10.48 -12.10 -2.82
C PHE A 28 10.67 -13.09 -1.65
N GLY A 29 10.57 -14.39 -1.91
CA GLY A 29 10.83 -15.45 -0.92
C GLY A 29 12.30 -15.57 -0.50
N GLY A 30 13.24 -15.06 -1.30
CA GLY A 30 14.67 -14.98 -1.01
C GLY A 30 15.10 -13.59 -0.57
N THR A 31 16.35 -13.23 -0.86
CA THR A 31 16.88 -11.87 -0.66
C THR A 31 16.74 -11.09 -1.96
N LEU A 32 16.05 -9.96 -1.91
CA LEU A 32 15.96 -9.02 -3.01
C LEU A 32 17.06 -7.96 -2.89
N ASP A 33 18.10 -8.10 -3.71
CA ASP A 33 19.19 -7.12 -3.75
C ASP A 33 18.69 -5.75 -4.21
N GLY A 34 19.18 -4.71 -3.54
CA GLY A 34 18.77 -3.32 -3.80
C GLY A 34 17.40 -2.93 -3.24
N LEU A 35 16.70 -3.83 -2.54
CA LEU A 35 15.50 -3.55 -1.77
C LEU A 35 15.73 -3.75 -0.26
N HIS A 36 14.88 -3.13 0.55
CA HIS A 36 14.93 -3.23 2.01
C HIS A 36 13.98 -4.30 2.55
N THR A 37 13.04 -4.75 1.75
CA THR A 37 11.96 -5.67 2.13
C THR A 37 11.98 -6.92 1.27
N ASP A 38 12.00 -8.05 1.91
CA ASP A 38 11.75 -9.39 1.40
C ASP A 38 11.23 -10.27 2.53
N LEU A 39 10.78 -11.48 2.19
CA LEU A 39 10.17 -12.38 3.17
C LEU A 39 11.12 -12.73 4.33
N ALA A 40 12.41 -12.95 4.03
CA ALA A 40 13.40 -13.28 5.03
C ALA A 40 13.62 -12.14 6.04
N ARG A 41 13.63 -10.88 5.56
CA ARG A 41 13.75 -9.68 6.41
C ARG A 41 12.49 -9.45 7.24
N LEU A 42 11.30 -9.60 6.65
CA LEU A 42 10.03 -9.51 7.39
C LEU A 42 9.96 -10.52 8.54
N ARG A 43 10.37 -11.77 8.28
CA ARG A 43 10.43 -12.82 9.31
C ARG A 43 11.43 -12.48 10.42
N ARG A 44 12.65 -12.02 10.07
CA ARG A 44 13.66 -11.60 11.07
C ARG A 44 13.21 -10.38 11.87
N GLY A 45 12.44 -9.48 11.26
CA GLY A 45 11.85 -8.31 11.90
C GLY A 45 10.60 -8.60 12.71
N GLU A 46 10.19 -9.87 12.80
CA GLU A 46 8.97 -10.29 13.53
C GLU A 46 7.71 -9.53 13.08
N VAL A 47 7.63 -9.23 11.78
CA VAL A 47 6.46 -8.55 11.20
C VAL A 47 5.30 -9.53 11.14
N GLY A 48 4.24 -9.22 11.87
CA GLY A 48 2.99 -10.01 11.89
C GLY A 48 1.94 -9.48 10.91
N ALA A 49 1.98 -8.20 10.59
CA ALA A 49 1.12 -7.61 9.57
C ALA A 49 1.80 -6.40 8.91
N GLN A 50 1.48 -6.19 7.63
CA GLN A 50 2.08 -5.18 6.78
C GLN A 50 1.01 -4.43 6.00
N PHE A 51 1.01 -3.09 6.08
CA PHE A 51 0.38 -2.26 5.07
C PHE A 51 1.34 -2.06 3.90
N TRP A 52 0.97 -2.58 2.75
CA TRP A 52 1.63 -2.30 1.48
C TRP A 52 1.15 -0.96 0.96
N SER A 53 2.04 0.02 0.90
CA SER A 53 1.74 1.35 0.39
C SER A 53 1.74 1.34 -1.13
N VAL A 54 0.68 1.90 -1.70
CA VAL A 54 0.55 2.16 -3.13
C VAL A 54 0.74 3.66 -3.33
N TRP A 55 1.91 4.02 -3.82
CA TRP A 55 2.28 5.40 -4.14
C TRP A 55 2.47 5.55 -5.65
N VAL A 56 2.07 6.68 -6.19
CA VAL A 56 2.32 7.02 -7.60
C VAL A 56 3.01 8.38 -7.70
N ASP A 57 3.83 8.54 -8.75
CA ASP A 57 4.50 9.81 -8.99
C ASP A 57 3.44 10.91 -9.22
N PRO A 58 3.48 12.02 -8.47
CA PRO A 58 2.54 13.14 -8.64
C PRO A 58 2.70 13.88 -9.98
N ALA A 59 3.66 13.52 -10.81
CA ALA A 59 3.73 13.97 -12.20
C ALA A 59 2.68 13.29 -13.10
N LEU A 60 2.19 12.10 -12.72
CA LEU A 60 1.05 11.45 -13.39
C LEU A 60 -0.24 12.23 -13.16
N ILE A 61 -1.15 12.21 -14.12
CA ILE A 61 -2.39 13.00 -14.06
C ILE A 61 -3.61 12.15 -14.39
N GLY A 62 -4.66 12.30 -13.60
CA GLY A 62 -5.97 11.74 -13.90
C GLY A 62 -5.97 10.22 -14.07
N ALA A 63 -6.31 9.73 -15.25
CA ALA A 63 -6.42 8.30 -15.52
C ALA A 63 -5.10 7.53 -15.35
N GLU A 64 -3.96 8.17 -15.60
CA GLU A 64 -2.64 7.55 -15.42
C GLU A 64 -2.36 7.23 -13.94
N GLN A 65 -2.74 8.14 -13.02
CA GLN A 65 -2.66 7.89 -11.58
C GLN A 65 -3.51 6.68 -11.17
N VAL A 66 -4.74 6.63 -11.66
CA VAL A 66 -5.66 5.50 -11.37
C VAL A 66 -5.09 4.19 -11.90
N THR A 67 -4.57 4.19 -13.14
CA THR A 67 -3.97 3.00 -13.75
C THR A 67 -2.77 2.51 -12.94
N ALA A 68 -1.82 3.40 -12.62
CA ALA A 68 -0.63 3.06 -11.83
C ALA A 68 -0.97 2.56 -10.42
N THR A 69 -2.05 3.09 -9.82
CA THR A 69 -2.58 2.61 -8.54
C THR A 69 -3.12 1.19 -8.65
N LEU A 70 -3.93 0.90 -9.67
CA LEU A 70 -4.48 -0.42 -9.90
C LEU A 70 -3.40 -1.46 -10.18
N GLU A 71 -2.38 -1.11 -10.96
CA GLU A 71 -1.22 -1.97 -11.23
C GLU A 71 -0.50 -2.37 -9.93
N GLN A 72 -0.32 -1.44 -9.00
CA GLN A 72 0.33 -1.73 -7.71
C GLN A 72 -0.58 -2.55 -6.77
N ILE A 73 -1.90 -2.31 -6.77
CA ILE A 73 -2.85 -3.15 -6.03
C ILE A 73 -2.78 -4.60 -6.57
N ASP A 74 -2.69 -4.77 -7.89
CA ASP A 74 -2.50 -6.07 -8.53
C ASP A 74 -1.18 -6.72 -8.13
N VAL A 75 -0.08 -5.96 -8.07
CA VAL A 75 1.23 -6.45 -7.58
C VAL A 75 1.08 -7.02 -6.17
N VAL A 76 0.40 -6.33 -5.25
CA VAL A 76 0.20 -6.83 -3.88
C VAL A 76 -0.64 -8.11 -3.87
N ARG A 77 -1.68 -8.17 -4.70
CA ARG A 77 -2.50 -9.38 -4.82
C ARG A 77 -1.68 -10.58 -5.28
N ARG A 78 -0.94 -10.40 -6.37
CA ARG A 78 -0.05 -11.45 -6.91
C ARG A 78 1.05 -11.84 -5.93
N LEU A 79 1.57 -10.89 -5.15
CA LEU A 79 2.55 -11.16 -4.10
C LEU A 79 1.97 -12.11 -3.04
N VAL A 80 0.78 -11.82 -2.53
CA VAL A 80 0.11 -12.67 -1.53
C VAL A 80 -0.22 -14.05 -2.11
N GLU A 81 -0.68 -14.11 -3.36
CA GLU A 81 -1.01 -15.37 -4.05
C GLU A 81 0.23 -16.23 -4.34
N ALA A 82 1.37 -15.60 -4.61
CA ALA A 82 2.63 -16.32 -4.87
C ALA A 82 3.25 -16.93 -3.61
N TYR A 83 2.97 -16.37 -2.43
CA TYR A 83 3.54 -16.82 -1.16
C TYR A 83 2.46 -17.13 -0.10
N PRO A 84 1.51 -18.04 -0.40
CA PRO A 84 0.33 -18.26 0.44
C PRO A 84 0.62 -18.92 1.78
N GLN A 85 1.81 -19.53 1.93
CA GLN A 85 2.26 -20.12 3.20
C GLN A 85 2.78 -19.05 4.18
N ASP A 86 3.18 -17.90 3.66
CA ASP A 86 3.82 -16.83 4.42
C ASP A 86 2.96 -15.57 4.54
N LEU A 87 2.19 -15.25 3.52
CA LEU A 87 1.35 -14.08 3.42
C LEU A 87 -0.13 -14.45 3.42
N ALA A 88 -0.97 -13.57 3.94
CA ALA A 88 -2.41 -13.69 3.87
C ALA A 88 -3.04 -12.35 3.50
N TRP A 89 -4.00 -12.35 2.57
CA TRP A 89 -4.81 -11.18 2.30
C TRP A 89 -5.78 -10.91 3.45
N THR A 90 -5.66 -9.77 4.12
CA THR A 90 -6.35 -9.51 5.39
C THR A 90 -7.07 -8.15 5.39
N PRO A 91 -8.22 -8.03 4.71
CA PRO A 91 -8.93 -6.76 4.59
C PRO A 91 -9.67 -6.34 5.87
N THR A 92 -9.62 -7.13 6.94
CA THR A 92 -10.28 -6.84 8.22
C THR A 92 -9.36 -7.14 9.40
N ALA A 93 -9.63 -6.52 10.55
CA ALA A 93 -8.86 -6.77 11.78
C ALA A 93 -8.96 -8.23 12.27
N SER A 94 -10.10 -8.91 12.04
CA SER A 94 -10.23 -10.34 12.35
C SER A 94 -9.32 -11.18 11.45
N ALA A 95 -9.34 -10.92 10.14
CA ALA A 95 -8.47 -11.64 9.19
C ALA A 95 -6.98 -11.43 9.49
N VAL A 96 -6.57 -10.24 9.97
CA VAL A 96 -5.20 -10.00 10.43
C VAL A 96 -4.86 -10.91 11.60
N ARG A 97 -5.71 -10.96 12.63
CA ARG A 97 -5.49 -11.84 13.80
C ARG A 97 -5.40 -13.30 13.41
N GLU A 98 -6.33 -13.77 12.58
CA GLU A 98 -6.35 -15.15 12.08
C GLU A 98 -5.06 -15.49 11.30
N ALA A 99 -4.56 -14.56 10.48
CA ALA A 99 -3.31 -14.74 9.76
C ALA A 99 -2.12 -14.85 10.73
N MET A 100 -2.04 -13.95 11.71
CA MET A 100 -0.98 -13.96 12.73
C MET A 100 -1.02 -15.24 13.58
N ASP A 101 -2.18 -15.69 14.00
CA ASP A 101 -2.37 -16.93 14.76
C ASP A 101 -1.95 -18.16 13.93
N ALA A 102 -2.12 -18.10 12.60
CA ALA A 102 -1.66 -19.11 11.66
C ALA A 102 -0.18 -19.00 11.27
N GLY A 103 0.57 -18.07 11.89
CA GLY A 103 2.00 -17.83 11.61
C GLY A 103 2.26 -17.16 10.26
N ARG A 104 1.24 -16.56 9.64
CA ARG A 104 1.37 -15.81 8.38
C ARG A 104 1.37 -14.30 8.63
N ILE A 105 1.99 -13.56 7.72
CA ILE A 105 2.02 -12.10 7.75
C ILE A 105 0.74 -11.58 7.10
N GLY A 106 -0.09 -10.89 7.88
CA GLY A 106 -1.28 -10.22 7.36
C GLY A 106 -0.91 -9.12 6.36
N SER A 107 -1.54 -9.12 5.20
CA SER A 107 -1.27 -8.16 4.12
C SER A 107 -2.48 -7.27 3.85
N LEU A 108 -2.29 -5.98 4.03
CA LEU A 108 -3.27 -4.93 3.80
C LEU A 108 -2.74 -3.95 2.75
N VAL A 109 -3.64 -3.17 2.14
CA VAL A 109 -3.24 -2.14 1.17
C VAL A 109 -3.67 -0.76 1.68
N GLY A 110 -2.74 0.19 1.58
CA GLY A 110 -2.99 1.61 1.73
C GLY A 110 -2.66 2.37 0.46
N VAL A 111 -3.35 3.46 0.20
CA VAL A 111 -3.05 4.39 -0.91
C VAL A 111 -2.43 5.64 -0.34
N GLU A 112 -1.23 5.98 -0.79
CA GLU A 112 -0.50 7.17 -0.36
C GLU A 112 -0.60 8.28 -1.39
N GLY A 113 -1.51 9.22 -1.14
CA GLY A 113 -1.77 10.39 -1.98
C GLY A 113 -3.20 10.41 -2.51
N GLY A 114 -3.97 11.42 -2.07
CA GLY A 114 -5.37 11.58 -2.47
C GLY A 114 -5.59 12.00 -3.92
N ASP A 115 -4.55 12.46 -4.59
CA ASP A 115 -4.52 12.73 -6.02
C ASP A 115 -4.78 11.48 -6.87
N GLN A 116 -4.44 10.29 -6.36
CA GLN A 116 -4.73 8.98 -6.98
C GLN A 116 -6.22 8.69 -7.16
N LEU A 117 -7.10 9.50 -6.56
CA LEU A 117 -8.55 9.44 -6.82
C LEU A 117 -8.94 10.09 -8.14
N ALA A 118 -8.06 10.87 -8.77
CA ALA A 118 -8.37 11.70 -9.96
C ALA A 118 -9.66 12.53 -9.76
N GLY A 119 -9.93 13.01 -8.52
CA GLY A 119 -11.12 13.76 -8.16
C GLY A 119 -12.44 12.95 -8.18
N SER A 120 -12.39 11.62 -8.15
CA SER A 120 -13.56 10.75 -8.28
C SER A 120 -13.83 9.90 -7.03
N LEU A 121 -14.97 10.15 -6.37
CA LEU A 121 -15.48 9.28 -5.31
C LEU A 121 -15.86 7.87 -5.81
N ALA A 122 -16.11 7.71 -7.11
CA ALA A 122 -16.33 6.38 -7.69
C ALA A 122 -15.03 5.56 -7.63
N VAL A 123 -13.88 6.17 -7.94
CA VAL A 123 -12.56 5.55 -7.82
C VAL A 123 -12.30 5.14 -6.38
N LEU A 124 -12.55 6.03 -5.40
CA LEU A 124 -12.41 5.71 -3.97
C LEU A 124 -13.22 4.47 -3.58
N ARG A 125 -14.49 4.39 -4.02
CA ARG A 125 -15.33 3.22 -3.73
C ARG A 125 -14.80 1.93 -4.35
N GLN A 126 -14.20 2.01 -5.55
CA GLN A 126 -13.57 0.84 -6.17
C GLN A 126 -12.30 0.43 -5.42
N TYR A 127 -11.45 1.37 -5.03
CA TYR A 127 -10.27 1.04 -4.21
C TYR A 127 -10.67 0.35 -2.90
N ALA A 128 -11.70 0.84 -2.21
CA ALA A 128 -12.20 0.20 -0.99
C ALA A 128 -12.69 -1.25 -1.24
N ARG A 129 -13.38 -1.51 -2.38
CA ARG A 129 -13.80 -2.85 -2.80
C ARG A 129 -12.62 -3.76 -3.15
N LEU A 130 -11.56 -3.20 -3.73
CA LEU A 130 -10.32 -3.91 -4.03
C LEU A 130 -9.49 -4.21 -2.76
N GLY A 131 -9.88 -3.65 -1.62
CA GLY A 131 -9.27 -3.98 -0.33
C GLY A 131 -8.34 -2.90 0.23
N VAL A 132 -8.31 -1.70 -0.35
CA VAL A 132 -7.64 -0.54 0.26
C VAL A 132 -8.32 -0.20 1.59
N ARG A 133 -7.51 0.04 2.64
CA ARG A 133 -8.01 0.28 4.00
C ARG A 133 -7.60 1.62 4.61
N TYR A 134 -6.63 2.30 4.00
CA TYR A 134 -6.42 3.72 4.25
C TYR A 134 -6.14 4.47 2.94
N LEU A 135 -6.33 5.78 2.99
CA LEU A 135 -5.90 6.72 1.96
C LEU A 135 -5.38 7.96 2.68
N THR A 136 -4.14 8.37 2.40
CA THR A 136 -3.64 9.65 2.85
C THR A 136 -4.24 10.77 1.99
N LEU A 137 -4.65 11.87 2.63
CA LEU A 137 -5.37 12.96 1.92
C LEU A 137 -4.48 13.66 0.89
N THR A 138 -3.18 13.74 1.20
CA THR A 138 -2.14 14.29 0.33
C THR A 138 -0.86 13.49 0.50
N TRP A 139 0.06 13.64 -0.43
CA TRP A 139 1.47 13.39 -0.24
C TRP A 139 2.21 14.74 -0.11
N SER A 140 3.26 15.00 -0.87
CA SER A 140 4.05 16.22 -0.77
C SER A 140 3.45 17.46 -1.46
N ARG A 141 2.40 17.28 -2.28
CA ARG A 141 1.74 18.36 -3.02
C ARG A 141 0.30 18.56 -2.56
N THR A 142 -0.12 19.82 -2.55
CA THR A 142 -1.52 20.21 -2.39
C THR A 142 -2.34 19.67 -3.57
N THR A 143 -3.37 18.89 -3.26
CA THR A 143 -4.32 18.35 -4.25
C THR A 143 -5.39 19.39 -4.61
N ALA A 144 -6.31 19.05 -5.50
CA ALA A 144 -7.44 19.92 -5.82
C ALA A 144 -8.44 20.10 -4.66
N TRP A 145 -8.29 19.34 -3.57
CA TRP A 145 -9.28 19.29 -2.49
C TRP A 145 -8.71 19.22 -1.07
N ALA A 146 -7.38 19.12 -0.91
CA ALA A 146 -6.71 19.08 0.38
C ALA A 146 -5.32 19.74 0.29
N ASP A 147 -4.97 20.55 1.28
CA ASP A 147 -3.64 21.13 1.38
C ASP A 147 -2.63 20.14 1.95
N SER A 148 -1.42 20.11 1.36
CA SER A 148 -0.29 19.36 1.89
C SER A 148 0.50 20.20 2.90
N ALA A 149 1.06 19.54 3.91
CA ALA A 149 1.92 20.18 4.91
C ALA A 149 3.24 20.73 4.33
N THR A 150 3.66 20.24 3.16
CA THR A 150 4.95 20.57 2.52
C THR A 150 4.80 21.42 1.26
N ASP A 151 3.59 21.87 0.94
CA ASP A 151 3.30 22.69 -0.24
C ASP A 151 2.55 23.97 0.16
N THR A 152 2.44 24.91 -0.79
CA THR A 152 1.70 26.15 -0.58
C THR A 152 0.21 25.86 -0.35
N PRO A 153 -0.37 26.28 0.78
CA PRO A 153 -1.78 26.06 1.05
C PRO A 153 -2.66 26.87 0.08
N LYS A 154 -3.74 26.24 -0.41
CA LYS A 154 -4.71 26.82 -1.35
C LYS A 154 -6.13 26.84 -0.82
N HIS A 155 -6.42 25.98 0.16
CA HIS A 155 -7.78 25.69 0.61
C HIS A 155 -8.00 25.97 2.10
N HIS A 156 -6.92 26.31 2.84
CA HIS A 156 -6.93 26.40 4.30
C HIS A 156 -7.38 25.08 4.96
N GLY A 157 -6.91 23.96 4.40
CA GLY A 157 -7.21 22.60 4.84
C GLY A 157 -7.91 21.79 3.75
N LEU A 158 -9.24 21.59 3.90
CA LEU A 158 -10.04 20.80 2.95
C LEU A 158 -11.05 21.68 2.20
N THR A 159 -11.29 21.37 0.93
CA THR A 159 -12.46 21.90 0.20
C THR A 159 -13.74 21.19 0.62
N ALA A 160 -14.89 21.62 0.11
CA ALA A 160 -16.17 20.92 0.30
C ALA A 160 -16.12 19.48 -0.22
N PHE A 161 -15.39 19.21 -1.31
CA PHE A 161 -15.16 17.84 -1.80
C PHE A 161 -14.31 17.04 -0.79
N GLY A 162 -13.27 17.65 -0.23
CA GLY A 162 -12.44 17.02 0.80
C GLY A 162 -13.20 16.74 2.08
#